data_bda0241051e59a65b912d20008c938ba
#
_entry.id   bda0241051e59a65b912d20008c938ba
#
_cell.length_a   1.000
_cell.length_b   1.000
_cell.length_c   1.000
_cell.angle_alpha   90.00
_cell.angle_beta   90.00
_cell.angle_gamma   90.00
#
_symmetry.space_group_name_H-M   'P 1'
#
loop_
_entity.id
_entity.type
_entity.pdbx_description
1 polymer ?
#
loop_
_entity_poly.entity_id
_entity_poly.type
_entity_poly.pdbx_seq_one_letter_code
_entity_poly.pdbx_strand_id
1 'polypeptide(L)'
;MELPLVVENRLHDLAEWLIAWTTPSEPTLEQWNACRIFAHRGLHDDPRVPENTMASLAAVLYFEDIHGVEFDIRWTKDLVPMVFHDPDLQRVFGNSERLEDLTSTELRQRFPLIPTLSEVVQRLGERKHLMIEIKEEHYPEPEYQLEVLQETLAGLVPGEHYHFLLLDPVTYEKLSTFPKASVLLVGGFNVAEISEAVSSQSFGGIGGQYLLMPDTEVQRHLEQGKIVGTGYPRSWPAFCRELSRGVTYLFSNQAQALAKILAQERLRLSIDPH
;
A
#
# COMPACT_ATOMS: atom_id res chain seq x y z
N MET A 1 10.76 -16.96 -2.02
CA MET A 1 10.82 -17.39 -3.44
C MET A 1 9.57 -16.82 -4.09
N GLU A 2 9.73 -15.73 -4.84
CA GLU A 2 8.62 -15.12 -5.56
C GLU A 2 8.23 -16.02 -6.73
N LEU A 3 6.92 -16.24 -6.90
CA LEU A 3 6.39 -17.00 -8.04
C LEU A 3 6.54 -16.16 -9.32
N PRO A 4 6.78 -16.80 -10.49
CA PRO A 4 6.72 -16.08 -11.74
C PRO A 4 5.38 -15.38 -11.92
N LEU A 5 5.37 -14.12 -12.37
CA LEU A 5 4.20 -13.25 -12.49
C LEU A 5 3.01 -13.93 -13.21
N VAL A 6 3.29 -14.78 -14.21
CA VAL A 6 2.27 -15.55 -14.95
C VAL A 6 1.60 -16.60 -14.07
N VAL A 7 2.33 -17.24 -13.17
CA VAL A 7 1.80 -18.25 -12.25
C VAL A 7 0.98 -17.57 -11.16
N GLU A 8 1.48 -16.48 -10.64
CA GLU A 8 0.79 -15.66 -9.64
C GLU A 8 -0.56 -15.14 -10.18
N ASN A 9 -0.57 -14.57 -11.39
CA ASN A 9 -1.81 -14.12 -12.02
C ASN A 9 -2.82 -15.24 -12.24
N ARG A 10 -2.40 -16.44 -12.67
CA ARG A 10 -3.32 -17.58 -12.84
C ARG A 10 -3.89 -18.09 -11.52
N LEU A 11 -3.11 -18.09 -10.45
CA LEU A 11 -3.59 -18.44 -9.11
C LEU A 11 -4.60 -17.40 -8.61
N HIS A 12 -4.34 -16.13 -8.83
CA HIS A 12 -5.29 -15.07 -8.55
C HIS A 12 -6.60 -15.23 -9.33
N ASP A 13 -6.54 -15.46 -10.64
CA ASP A 13 -7.73 -15.64 -11.48
C ASP A 13 -8.56 -16.84 -11.03
N LEU A 14 -7.92 -17.94 -10.64
CA LEU A 14 -8.60 -19.12 -10.10
C LEU A 14 -9.26 -18.80 -8.75
N ALA A 15 -8.58 -18.08 -7.87
CA ALA A 15 -9.12 -17.70 -6.58
C ALA A 15 -10.32 -16.74 -6.71
N GLU A 16 -10.22 -15.75 -7.59
CA GLU A 16 -11.32 -14.83 -7.90
C GLU A 16 -12.53 -15.59 -8.46
N TRP A 17 -12.30 -16.57 -9.34
CA TRP A 17 -13.35 -17.43 -9.86
C TRP A 17 -14.01 -18.26 -8.75
N LEU A 18 -13.24 -18.85 -7.83
CA LEU A 18 -13.78 -19.60 -6.69
C LEU A 18 -14.59 -18.68 -5.75
N ILE A 19 -14.11 -17.48 -5.46
CA ILE A 19 -14.83 -16.51 -4.64
C ILE A 19 -16.16 -16.12 -5.29
N ALA A 20 -16.19 -15.94 -6.61
CA ALA A 20 -17.42 -15.65 -7.34
C ALA A 20 -18.50 -16.73 -7.17
N TRP A 21 -18.12 -17.98 -6.90
CA TRP A 21 -19.06 -19.09 -6.63
C TRP A 21 -19.57 -19.12 -5.18
N THR A 22 -18.88 -18.46 -4.23
CA THR A 22 -19.26 -18.47 -2.81
C THR A 22 -20.38 -17.50 -2.47
N THR A 23 -20.86 -16.69 -3.43
CA THR A 23 -21.87 -15.65 -3.22
C THR A 23 -21.62 -14.88 -1.90
N PRO A 24 -20.61 -14.02 -1.84
CA PRO A 24 -20.34 -13.27 -0.63
C PRO A 24 -21.58 -12.45 -0.24
N SER A 25 -21.79 -12.26 1.05
CA SER A 25 -22.85 -11.36 1.53
C SER A 25 -22.63 -9.96 0.94
N GLU A 26 -23.72 -9.31 0.58
CA GLU A 26 -23.64 -7.94 0.08
C GLU A 26 -23.27 -6.98 1.22
N PRO A 27 -22.23 -6.14 1.07
CA PRO A 27 -21.85 -5.18 2.09
C PRO A 27 -22.96 -4.14 2.33
N THR A 28 -23.11 -3.71 3.58
CA THR A 28 -24.01 -2.61 3.93
C THR A 28 -23.50 -1.26 3.40
N LEU A 29 -24.38 -0.26 3.32
CA LEU A 29 -23.98 1.10 2.94
C LEU A 29 -22.89 1.66 3.89
N GLU A 30 -22.94 1.31 5.18
CA GLU A 30 -21.92 1.70 6.13
C GLU A 30 -20.55 1.11 5.78
N GLN A 31 -20.49 -0.18 5.42
CA GLN A 31 -19.27 -0.84 5.00
C GLN A 31 -18.71 -0.24 3.70
N TRP A 32 -19.58 0.05 2.73
CA TRP A 32 -19.18 0.76 1.52
C TRP A 32 -18.62 2.16 1.82
N ASN A 33 -19.24 2.91 2.74
CA ASN A 33 -18.78 4.24 3.14
C ASN A 33 -17.48 4.21 3.94
N ALA A 34 -17.24 3.16 4.72
CA ALA A 34 -15.99 2.97 5.46
C ALA A 34 -14.80 2.57 4.58
N CYS A 35 -15.06 2.10 3.34
CA CYS A 35 -14.02 1.65 2.41
C CYS A 35 -13.03 2.77 2.06
N ARG A 36 -11.74 2.42 2.09
CA ARG A 36 -10.60 3.25 1.72
C ARG A 36 -9.77 2.51 0.67
N ILE A 37 -9.82 2.97 -0.58
CA ILE A 37 -9.05 2.37 -1.68
C ILE A 37 -7.70 3.07 -1.80
N PHE A 38 -6.64 2.28 -1.85
CA PHE A 38 -5.27 2.73 -2.09
C PHE A 38 -4.75 2.18 -3.41
N ALA A 39 -4.28 3.06 -4.27
CA ALA A 39 -3.64 2.66 -5.52
C ALA A 39 -2.22 2.15 -5.21
N HIS A 40 -2.00 0.84 -5.36
CA HIS A 40 -0.71 0.19 -5.13
C HIS A 40 0.29 0.64 -6.19
N ARG A 41 1.35 1.33 -5.77
CA ARG A 41 2.38 1.99 -6.61
C ARG A 41 1.80 3.00 -7.61
N GLY A 42 0.64 3.60 -7.27
CA GLY A 42 -0.09 4.54 -8.13
C GLY A 42 -0.99 3.89 -9.18
N LEU A 43 -1.53 4.69 -10.08
CA LEU A 43 -2.33 4.22 -11.22
C LEU A 43 -1.41 3.96 -12.41
N HIS A 44 -1.12 2.70 -12.68
CA HIS A 44 -0.17 2.25 -13.69
C HIS A 44 -0.75 1.17 -14.64
N ASP A 45 -2.06 1.20 -14.86
CA ASP A 45 -2.76 0.31 -15.82
C ASP A 45 -2.31 0.55 -17.27
N ASP A 46 -1.84 1.75 -17.61
CA ASP A 46 -1.25 2.06 -18.91
C ASP A 46 0.25 1.67 -18.90
N PRO A 47 0.70 0.74 -19.77
CA PRO A 47 2.11 0.33 -19.82
C PRO A 47 3.11 1.46 -20.09
N ARG A 48 2.64 2.63 -20.55
CA ARG A 48 3.46 3.82 -20.76
C ARG A 48 3.67 4.64 -19.48
N VAL A 49 2.94 4.32 -18.42
CA VAL A 49 3.03 4.97 -17.12
C VAL A 49 3.55 3.96 -16.11
N PRO A 50 4.87 3.89 -15.89
CA PRO A 50 5.43 2.94 -14.93
C PRO A 50 4.93 3.18 -13.51
N GLU A 51 4.88 2.10 -12.72
CA GLU A 51 4.63 2.15 -11.28
C GLU A 51 5.63 3.07 -10.55
N ASN A 52 5.25 3.58 -9.39
CA ASN A 52 6.12 4.40 -8.54
C ASN A 52 6.70 5.66 -9.23
N THR A 53 6.05 6.15 -10.29
CA THR A 53 6.40 7.43 -10.93
C THR A 53 5.48 8.55 -10.48
N MET A 54 5.94 9.80 -10.56
CA MET A 54 5.06 10.94 -10.25
C MET A 54 3.78 10.93 -11.09
N ALA A 55 3.83 10.45 -12.32
CA ALA A 55 2.66 10.35 -13.20
C ALA A 55 1.63 9.35 -12.66
N SER A 56 2.07 8.13 -12.26
CA SER A 56 1.17 7.11 -11.69
C SER A 56 0.61 7.54 -10.33
N LEU A 57 1.45 8.13 -9.47
CA LEU A 57 1.07 8.55 -8.13
C LEU A 57 0.10 9.73 -8.16
N ALA A 58 0.40 10.78 -8.93
CA ALA A 58 -0.44 11.98 -8.99
C ALA A 58 -1.77 11.75 -9.73
N ALA A 59 -1.88 10.70 -10.52
CA ALA A 59 -3.13 10.36 -11.21
C ALA A 59 -4.29 10.10 -10.24
N VAL A 60 -4.03 9.64 -8.99
CA VAL A 60 -5.07 9.44 -7.97
C VAL A 60 -5.81 10.72 -7.59
N LEU A 61 -5.21 11.88 -7.83
CA LEU A 61 -5.83 13.18 -7.52
C LEU A 61 -7.10 13.46 -8.33
N TYR A 62 -7.30 12.75 -9.43
CA TYR A 62 -8.49 12.90 -10.30
C TYR A 62 -9.67 12.01 -9.87
N PHE A 63 -9.49 11.20 -8.82
CA PHE A 63 -10.50 10.23 -8.34
C PHE A 63 -10.82 10.47 -6.87
N GLU A 64 -12.03 10.94 -6.57
CA GLU A 64 -12.47 11.19 -5.19
C GLU A 64 -12.57 9.89 -4.38
N ASP A 65 -13.04 8.81 -4.99
CA ASP A 65 -13.20 7.50 -4.35
C ASP A 65 -11.88 6.72 -4.15
N ILE A 66 -10.75 7.21 -4.66
CA ILE A 66 -9.43 6.72 -4.30
C ILE A 66 -8.93 7.53 -3.11
N HIS A 67 -8.87 6.88 -1.94
CA HIS A 67 -8.51 7.53 -0.68
C HIS A 67 -7.04 7.95 -0.64
N GLY A 68 -6.16 7.11 -1.16
CA GLY A 68 -4.74 7.35 -1.10
C GLY A 68 -3.93 6.55 -2.11
N VAL A 69 -2.65 6.60 -1.93
CA VAL A 69 -1.68 5.89 -2.76
C VAL A 69 -0.70 5.14 -1.87
N GLU A 70 -0.35 3.95 -2.28
CA GLU A 70 0.74 3.19 -1.70
C GLU A 70 1.95 3.28 -2.62
N PHE A 71 3.13 3.35 -2.05
CA PHE A 71 4.40 3.36 -2.75
C PHE A 71 5.56 2.96 -1.83
N ASP A 72 6.64 2.53 -2.47
CA ASP A 72 7.84 2.02 -1.83
C ASP A 72 8.94 3.08 -1.79
N ILE A 73 9.76 3.12 -0.75
CA ILE A 73 10.96 3.96 -0.72
C ILE A 73 12.23 3.15 -0.58
N ARG A 74 13.28 3.62 -1.27
CA ARG A 74 14.66 3.14 -1.19
C ARG A 74 15.64 4.30 -1.14
N TRP A 75 16.82 4.04 -0.61
CA TRP A 75 17.85 5.03 -0.42
C TRP A 75 18.88 5.02 -1.53
N THR A 76 19.24 6.21 -2.02
CA THR A 76 20.38 6.39 -2.92
C THR A 76 21.70 6.37 -2.15
N LYS A 77 22.84 6.34 -2.88
CA LYS A 77 24.19 6.43 -2.31
C LYS A 77 24.41 7.67 -1.44
N ASP A 78 23.78 8.78 -1.78
CA ASP A 78 23.82 10.05 -1.04
C ASP A 78 22.65 10.21 -0.06
N LEU A 79 22.01 9.09 0.31
CA LEU A 79 20.97 8.99 1.34
C LEU A 79 19.74 9.85 1.09
N VAL A 80 19.34 10.01 -0.15
CA VAL A 80 18.06 10.61 -0.54
C VAL A 80 17.00 9.51 -0.71
N PRO A 81 15.83 9.60 -0.06
CA PRO A 81 14.77 8.60 -0.24
C PRO A 81 14.07 8.81 -1.58
N MET A 82 14.18 7.81 -2.45
CA MET A 82 13.55 7.76 -3.77
C MET A 82 12.37 6.81 -3.75
N VAL A 83 11.34 7.10 -4.55
CA VAL A 83 10.17 6.23 -4.66
C VAL A 83 10.42 5.16 -5.71
N PHE A 84 10.74 3.95 -5.24
CA PHE A 84 11.08 2.81 -6.09
C PHE A 84 10.97 1.49 -5.33
N HIS A 85 10.48 0.42 -6.00
CA HIS A 85 10.27 -0.88 -5.37
C HIS A 85 11.51 -1.76 -5.30
N ASP A 86 12.15 -1.99 -6.46
CA ASP A 86 13.22 -2.98 -6.60
C ASP A 86 14.58 -2.44 -6.10
N PRO A 87 15.50 -3.30 -5.68
CA PRO A 87 16.85 -2.86 -5.33
C PRO A 87 17.67 -2.40 -6.55
N ASP A 88 17.27 -2.81 -7.75
CA ASP A 88 17.90 -2.44 -9.02
C ASP A 88 16.87 -1.95 -10.03
N LEU A 89 17.35 -1.39 -11.12
CA LEU A 89 16.53 -0.75 -12.15
C LEU A 89 16.12 -1.71 -13.28
N GLN A 90 16.42 -3.03 -13.15
CA GLN A 90 16.31 -4.00 -14.26
C GLN A 90 14.86 -4.20 -14.71
N ARG A 91 13.94 -4.44 -13.79
CA ARG A 91 12.55 -4.77 -14.14
C ARG A 91 11.81 -3.61 -14.81
N VAL A 92 11.99 -2.39 -14.29
CA VAL A 92 11.22 -1.23 -14.78
C VAL A 92 11.92 -0.50 -15.92
N PHE A 93 13.24 -0.39 -15.87
CA PHE A 93 14.04 0.42 -16.83
C PHE A 93 15.03 -0.37 -17.67
N GLY A 94 15.12 -1.69 -17.51
CA GLY A 94 16.05 -2.53 -18.29
C GLY A 94 17.53 -2.32 -17.96
N ASN A 95 17.84 -1.74 -16.80
CA ASN A 95 19.20 -1.43 -16.35
C ASN A 95 19.51 -2.19 -15.05
N SER A 96 20.64 -2.89 -14.98
CA SER A 96 21.02 -3.75 -13.85
C SER A 96 21.73 -3.03 -12.70
N GLU A 97 21.88 -1.71 -12.77
CA GLU A 97 22.48 -0.94 -11.69
C GLU A 97 21.56 -0.88 -10.47
N ARG A 98 22.18 -0.94 -9.30
CA ARG A 98 21.45 -0.83 -8.03
C ARG A 98 21.22 0.65 -7.70
N LEU A 99 20.08 0.94 -7.11
CA LEU A 99 19.73 2.30 -6.74
C LEU A 99 20.69 2.86 -5.67
N GLU A 100 21.12 2.03 -4.73
CA GLU A 100 22.07 2.39 -3.67
C GLU A 100 23.48 2.73 -4.16
N ASP A 101 23.84 2.36 -5.39
CA ASP A 101 25.15 2.68 -5.98
C ASP A 101 25.17 4.06 -6.68
N LEU A 102 23.99 4.64 -6.93
CA LEU A 102 23.82 5.92 -7.62
C LEU A 102 23.49 7.05 -6.64
N THR A 103 24.05 8.23 -6.88
CA THR A 103 23.58 9.45 -6.21
C THR A 103 22.19 9.83 -6.75
N SER A 104 21.44 10.57 -5.97
CA SER A 104 20.12 11.10 -6.39
C SER A 104 20.23 11.94 -7.67
N THR A 105 21.29 12.70 -7.84
CA THR A 105 21.56 13.49 -9.04
C THR A 105 21.82 12.60 -10.25
N GLU A 106 22.67 11.58 -10.16
CA GLU A 106 22.95 10.64 -11.23
C GLU A 106 21.69 9.85 -11.63
N LEU A 107 20.94 9.38 -10.63
CA LEU A 107 19.68 8.67 -10.83
C LEU A 107 18.67 9.54 -11.61
N ARG A 108 18.48 10.78 -11.18
CA ARG A 108 17.52 11.71 -11.80
C ARG A 108 17.89 12.15 -13.21
N GLN A 109 19.20 12.28 -13.50
CA GLN A 109 19.66 12.59 -14.85
C GLN A 109 19.38 11.44 -15.83
N ARG A 110 19.48 10.21 -15.39
CA ARG A 110 19.35 9.00 -16.23
C ARG A 110 17.93 8.44 -16.23
N PHE A 111 17.22 8.53 -15.09
CA PHE A 111 15.88 7.98 -14.87
C PHE A 111 14.96 9.06 -14.27
N PRO A 112 14.62 10.12 -15.03
CA PRO A 112 13.89 11.30 -14.52
C PRO A 112 12.46 11.01 -14.05
N LEU A 113 11.94 9.81 -14.31
CA LEU A 113 10.60 9.41 -13.90
C LEU A 113 10.54 8.98 -12.42
N ILE A 114 11.68 8.63 -11.79
CA ILE A 114 11.75 8.20 -10.39
C ILE A 114 11.71 9.46 -9.51
N PRO A 115 10.63 9.71 -8.73
CA PRO A 115 10.56 10.87 -7.87
C PRO A 115 11.28 10.63 -6.53
N THR A 116 11.65 11.72 -5.86
CA THR A 116 12.02 11.69 -4.45
C THR A 116 10.78 11.59 -3.57
N LEU A 117 10.92 11.09 -2.33
CA LEU A 117 9.84 11.15 -1.33
C LEU A 117 9.35 12.58 -1.11
N SER A 118 10.27 13.56 -1.04
CA SER A 118 9.93 14.98 -0.85
C SER A 118 9.01 15.50 -1.96
N GLU A 119 9.28 15.17 -3.22
CA GLU A 119 8.41 15.57 -4.35
C GLU A 119 7.00 14.94 -4.23
N VAL A 120 6.91 13.69 -3.79
CA VAL A 120 5.62 13.01 -3.58
C VAL A 120 4.85 13.63 -2.42
N VAL A 121 5.51 13.87 -1.29
CA VAL A 121 4.92 14.53 -0.12
C VAL A 121 4.40 15.93 -0.49
N GLN A 122 5.19 16.73 -1.18
CA GLN A 122 4.79 18.07 -1.63
C GLN A 122 3.57 18.03 -2.57
N ARG A 123 3.48 17.01 -3.42
CA ARG A 123 2.40 16.89 -4.41
C ARG A 123 1.11 16.33 -3.85
N LEU A 124 1.19 15.37 -2.92
CA LEU A 124 0.08 14.52 -2.49
C LEU A 124 -0.24 14.62 -1.00
N GLY A 125 0.73 14.94 -0.13
CA GLY A 125 0.68 14.71 1.31
C GLY A 125 -0.53 15.29 2.06
N GLU A 126 -1.03 16.46 1.68
CA GLU A 126 -2.24 17.06 2.28
C GLU A 126 -3.54 16.70 1.52
N ARG A 127 -3.44 15.99 0.41
CA ARG A 127 -4.54 15.79 -0.53
C ARG A 127 -5.00 14.35 -0.62
N LYS A 128 -4.11 13.40 -0.35
CA LYS A 128 -4.33 11.97 -0.40
C LYS A 128 -3.53 11.29 0.70
N HIS A 129 -4.08 10.25 1.29
CA HIS A 129 -3.38 9.48 2.30
C HIS A 129 -2.22 8.69 1.69
N LEU A 130 -1.04 8.77 2.31
CA LEU A 130 0.18 8.10 1.83
C LEU A 130 0.41 6.81 2.62
N MET A 131 0.52 5.68 1.92
CA MET A 131 0.99 4.42 2.48
C MET A 131 2.42 4.20 2.02
N ILE A 132 3.38 4.34 2.93
CA ILE A 132 4.81 4.41 2.62
C ILE A 132 5.47 3.09 3.06
N GLU A 133 5.79 2.21 2.10
CA GLU A 133 6.52 0.98 2.43
C GLU A 133 8.01 1.26 2.59
N ILE A 134 8.53 0.90 3.77
CA ILE A 134 9.95 0.98 4.09
C ILE A 134 10.58 -0.35 3.74
N LYS A 135 11.48 -0.36 2.75
CA LYS A 135 12.13 -1.58 2.30
C LYS A 135 13.18 -2.09 3.31
N GLU A 136 13.24 -3.41 3.41
CA GLU A 136 14.29 -4.10 4.15
C GLU A 136 15.60 -4.02 3.37
N GLU A 137 16.43 -3.07 3.74
CA GLU A 137 17.74 -2.86 3.11
C GLU A 137 18.75 -2.34 4.13
N HIS A 138 19.99 -2.22 3.73
CA HIS A 138 21.04 -1.67 4.57
C HIS A 138 20.85 -0.17 4.79
N TYR A 139 20.94 0.26 6.03
CA TYR A 139 20.88 1.66 6.46
C TYR A 139 22.28 2.05 6.96
N PRO A 140 23.14 2.63 6.12
CA PRO A 140 24.52 2.95 6.51
C PRO A 140 24.62 4.04 7.60
N GLU A 141 23.66 4.96 7.63
CA GLU A 141 23.58 6.05 8.61
C GLU A 141 22.15 6.15 9.17
N PRO A 142 21.69 5.16 9.99
CA PRO A 142 20.28 5.04 10.35
C PRO A 142 19.71 6.26 11.09
N GLU A 143 20.50 6.93 11.90
CA GLU A 143 20.09 8.14 12.62
C GLU A 143 19.84 9.31 11.63
N TYR A 144 20.76 9.52 10.70
CA TYR A 144 20.62 10.56 9.67
C TYR A 144 19.44 10.25 8.72
N GLN A 145 19.30 8.99 8.32
CA GLN A 145 18.18 8.57 7.46
C GLN A 145 16.83 8.76 8.17
N LEU A 146 16.77 8.54 9.48
CA LEU A 146 15.59 8.83 10.29
C LEU A 146 15.28 10.34 10.33
N GLU A 147 16.30 11.20 10.52
CA GLU A 147 16.16 12.67 10.48
C GLU A 147 15.61 13.12 9.11
N VAL A 148 16.15 12.59 8.00
CA VAL A 148 15.65 12.90 6.64
C VAL A 148 14.17 12.54 6.48
N LEU A 149 13.73 11.39 7.01
CA LEU A 149 12.31 11.04 6.99
C LEU A 149 11.46 12.00 7.82
N GLN A 150 11.92 12.37 9.03
CA GLN A 150 11.23 13.31 9.89
C GLN A 150 11.09 14.69 9.23
N GLU A 151 12.16 15.21 8.65
CA GLU A 151 12.14 16.50 7.94
C GLU A 151 11.21 16.45 6.71
N THR A 152 11.28 15.38 5.94
CA THR A 152 10.45 15.21 4.73
C THR A 152 8.95 15.14 5.07
N LEU A 153 8.59 14.55 6.20
CA LEU A 153 7.20 14.36 6.63
C LEU A 153 6.72 15.38 7.67
N ALA A 154 7.56 16.38 8.04
CA ALA A 154 7.31 17.31 9.14
C ALA A 154 5.98 18.09 9.04
N GLY A 155 5.47 18.34 7.84
CA GLY A 155 4.18 19.02 7.61
C GLY A 155 2.95 18.11 7.73
N LEU A 156 3.14 16.80 7.92
CA LEU A 156 2.07 15.79 7.90
C LEU A 156 1.90 15.14 9.28
N VAL A 157 0.67 14.72 9.59
CA VAL A 157 0.34 14.05 10.86
C VAL A 157 0.34 12.53 10.65
N PRO A 158 1.23 11.77 11.36
CA PRO A 158 1.27 10.31 11.27
C PRO A 158 -0.08 9.69 11.71
N GLY A 159 -0.56 8.71 10.97
CA GLY A 159 -1.84 8.05 11.19
C GLY A 159 -3.04 8.78 10.57
N GLU A 160 -2.91 10.07 10.25
CA GLU A 160 -3.96 10.89 9.61
C GLU A 160 -3.66 11.11 8.12
N HIS A 161 -2.45 11.60 7.81
CA HIS A 161 -2.03 11.88 6.43
C HIS A 161 -1.24 10.72 5.82
N TYR A 162 -0.58 9.93 6.65
CA TYR A 162 0.19 8.78 6.19
C TYR A 162 0.28 7.66 7.22
N HIS A 163 0.55 6.45 6.73
CA HIS A 163 1.03 5.31 7.50
C HIS A 163 2.28 4.73 6.85
N PHE A 164 3.14 4.12 7.67
CA PHE A 164 4.20 3.26 7.17
C PHE A 164 3.72 1.82 7.03
N LEU A 165 4.27 1.12 6.04
CA LEU A 165 4.09 -0.31 5.85
C LEU A 165 5.44 -1.01 6.08
N LEU A 166 5.46 -2.05 6.90
CA LEU A 166 6.65 -2.84 7.19
C LEU A 166 6.33 -4.34 7.03
N LEU A 167 7.22 -5.06 6.34
CA LEU A 167 7.10 -6.51 6.19
C LEU A 167 7.69 -7.27 7.39
N ASP A 168 8.68 -6.65 8.08
CA ASP A 168 9.29 -7.17 9.29
C ASP A 168 9.15 -6.15 10.43
N PRO A 169 8.62 -6.54 11.60
CA PRO A 169 8.51 -5.65 12.76
C PRO A 169 9.86 -5.12 13.25
N VAL A 170 10.98 -5.80 13.01
CA VAL A 170 12.34 -5.34 13.36
C VAL A 170 12.68 -4.04 12.59
N THR A 171 12.16 -3.86 11.39
CA THR A 171 12.38 -2.65 10.59
C THR A 171 11.87 -1.37 11.29
N TYR A 172 10.97 -1.52 12.29
CA TYR A 172 10.51 -0.36 13.09
C TYR A 172 11.65 0.36 13.83
N GLU A 173 12.76 -0.28 14.12
CA GLU A 173 13.94 0.38 14.72
C GLU A 173 14.40 1.59 13.89
N LYS A 174 14.23 1.53 12.57
CA LYS A 174 14.53 2.61 11.60
C LYS A 174 13.50 3.75 11.60
N LEU A 175 12.37 3.57 12.30
CA LEU A 175 11.26 4.51 12.44
C LEU A 175 10.98 4.86 13.90
N SER A 176 11.94 4.65 14.81
CA SER A 176 11.74 4.65 16.26
C SER A 176 11.14 5.93 16.85
N THR A 177 11.23 7.05 16.15
CA THR A 177 10.66 8.35 16.55
C THR A 177 9.22 8.55 16.09
N PHE A 178 8.73 7.73 15.15
CA PHE A 178 7.35 7.78 14.69
C PHE A 178 6.44 6.92 15.57
N PRO A 179 5.17 7.31 15.79
CA PRO A 179 4.24 6.51 16.60
C PRO A 179 3.99 5.12 15.98
N LYS A 180 4.07 4.06 16.78
CA LYS A 180 3.70 2.70 16.31
C LYS A 180 2.27 2.62 15.77
N ALA A 181 1.37 3.46 16.26
CA ALA A 181 0.01 3.58 15.78
C ALA A 181 -0.09 4.01 14.29
N SER A 182 0.95 4.66 13.75
CA SER A 182 1.04 5.02 12.33
C SER A 182 1.76 3.98 11.47
N VAL A 183 1.96 2.76 11.99
CA VAL A 183 2.63 1.66 11.29
C VAL A 183 1.69 0.47 11.15
N LEU A 184 1.53 -0.04 9.94
CA LEU A 184 0.88 -1.30 9.65
C LEU A 184 1.94 -2.35 9.30
N LEU A 185 1.86 -3.51 9.93
CA LEU A 185 2.70 -4.65 9.53
C LEU A 185 2.01 -5.43 8.41
N VAL A 186 2.77 -5.83 7.39
CA VAL A 186 2.23 -6.53 6.22
C VAL A 186 2.66 -8.00 6.25
N GLY A 187 1.67 -8.89 6.38
CA GLY A 187 1.89 -10.33 6.39
C GLY A 187 1.71 -10.97 5.01
N GLY A 188 2.58 -11.91 4.71
CA GLY A 188 2.45 -12.85 3.60
C GLY A 188 2.05 -14.23 4.11
N PHE A 189 2.88 -15.24 3.87
CA PHE A 189 2.68 -16.59 4.43
C PHE A 189 2.87 -16.66 5.95
N ASN A 190 3.43 -15.63 6.56
CA ASN A 190 3.69 -15.47 8.00
C ASN A 190 2.62 -14.62 8.72
N VAL A 191 1.39 -14.54 8.20
CA VAL A 191 0.30 -13.70 8.75
C VAL A 191 0.12 -13.91 10.27
N ALA A 192 0.19 -15.15 10.77
CA ALA A 192 0.01 -15.42 12.19
C ALA A 192 1.12 -14.80 13.08
N GLU A 193 2.36 -14.82 12.62
CA GLU A 193 3.50 -14.19 13.31
C GLU A 193 3.37 -12.66 13.29
N ILE A 194 3.03 -12.09 12.15
CA ILE A 194 2.80 -10.66 12.00
C ILE A 194 1.62 -10.20 12.86
N SER A 195 0.51 -10.96 12.89
CA SER A 195 -0.65 -10.67 13.74
C SER A 195 -0.30 -10.63 15.23
N GLU A 196 0.53 -11.56 15.69
CA GLU A 196 1.02 -11.55 17.07
C GLU A 196 1.89 -10.32 17.36
N ALA A 197 2.78 -9.94 16.43
CA ALA A 197 3.60 -8.74 16.57
C ALA A 197 2.75 -7.46 16.61
N VAL A 198 1.71 -7.35 15.78
CA VAL A 198 0.78 -6.21 15.80
C VAL A 198 0.12 -6.06 17.16
N SER A 199 -0.36 -7.16 17.74
CA SER A 199 -1.05 -7.14 19.03
C SER A 199 -0.09 -6.86 20.20
N SER A 200 1.01 -7.62 20.28
CA SER A 200 1.95 -7.57 21.42
C SER A 200 2.79 -6.29 21.46
N GLN A 201 3.10 -5.71 20.31
CA GLN A 201 3.92 -4.50 20.21
C GLN A 201 3.13 -3.22 19.96
N SER A 202 1.79 -3.29 19.91
CA SER A 202 0.89 -2.14 19.76
C SER A 202 1.04 -1.36 18.45
N PHE A 203 1.32 -2.03 17.33
CA PHE A 203 1.28 -1.41 16.01
C PHE A 203 -0.15 -0.98 15.62
N GLY A 204 -0.28 -0.05 14.66
CA GLY A 204 -1.55 0.54 14.25
C GLY A 204 -2.49 -0.41 13.53
N GLY A 205 -1.95 -1.42 12.85
CA GLY A 205 -2.77 -2.36 12.11
C GLY A 205 -1.99 -3.45 11.40
N ILE A 206 -2.74 -4.26 10.67
CA ILE A 206 -2.21 -5.36 9.85
C ILE A 206 -2.65 -5.18 8.41
N GLY A 207 -1.73 -5.44 7.48
CA GLY A 207 -1.98 -5.60 6.05
C GLY A 207 -1.61 -6.99 5.58
N GLY A 208 -2.07 -7.37 4.38
CA GLY A 208 -1.65 -8.63 3.78
C GLY A 208 -2.43 -8.97 2.52
N GLN A 209 -2.03 -10.05 1.87
CA GLN A 209 -2.70 -10.55 0.68
C GLN A 209 -4.07 -11.16 1.07
N TYR A 210 -5.16 -10.73 0.43
CA TYR A 210 -6.54 -11.04 0.82
C TYR A 210 -6.87 -12.54 0.89
N LEU A 211 -6.19 -13.38 0.09
CA LEU A 211 -6.36 -14.83 0.12
C LEU A 211 -5.63 -15.51 1.29
N LEU A 212 -4.61 -14.86 1.82
CA LEU A 212 -3.77 -15.38 2.92
C LEU A 212 -4.19 -14.83 4.30
N MET A 213 -5.10 -13.84 4.33
CA MET A 213 -5.58 -13.22 5.56
C MET A 213 -6.83 -13.96 6.09
N PRO A 214 -6.72 -14.80 7.14
CA PRO A 214 -7.84 -15.54 7.70
C PRO A 214 -8.87 -14.61 8.35
N ASP A 215 -10.14 -15.01 8.35
CA ASP A 215 -11.21 -14.24 9.00
C ASP A 215 -10.98 -14.09 10.51
N THR A 216 -10.37 -15.08 11.14
CA THR A 216 -9.99 -15.04 12.57
C THR A 216 -9.06 -13.89 12.88
N GLU A 217 -8.06 -13.64 12.02
CA GLU A 217 -7.11 -12.54 12.22
C GLU A 217 -7.74 -11.20 11.88
N VAL A 218 -8.60 -11.14 10.87
CA VAL A 218 -9.38 -9.93 10.57
C VAL A 218 -10.22 -9.52 11.79
N GLN A 219 -11.02 -10.44 12.33
CA GLN A 219 -11.90 -10.15 13.48
C GLN A 219 -11.09 -9.79 14.72
N ARG A 220 -10.02 -10.54 15.01
CA ARG A 220 -9.11 -10.26 16.13
C ARG A 220 -8.62 -8.82 16.15
N HIS A 221 -8.19 -8.30 14.99
CA HIS A 221 -7.65 -6.95 14.91
C HIS A 221 -8.73 -5.87 14.90
N LEU A 222 -9.88 -6.13 14.27
CA LEU A 222 -11.03 -5.23 14.33
C LEU A 222 -11.55 -5.06 15.78
N GLU A 223 -11.64 -6.14 16.56
CA GLU A 223 -12.03 -6.11 17.97
C GLU A 223 -11.03 -5.31 18.82
N GLN A 224 -9.78 -5.25 18.43
CA GLN A 224 -8.72 -4.43 19.05
C GLN A 224 -8.72 -2.97 18.57
N GLY A 225 -9.65 -2.58 17.68
CA GLY A 225 -9.68 -1.26 17.07
C GLY A 225 -8.50 -0.96 16.13
N LYS A 226 -7.89 -2.00 15.57
CA LYS A 226 -6.77 -1.87 14.65
C LYS A 226 -7.24 -1.71 13.21
N ILE A 227 -6.42 -1.07 12.38
CA ILE A 227 -6.62 -1.04 10.94
C ILE A 227 -6.36 -2.43 10.37
N VAL A 228 -7.28 -2.89 9.50
CA VAL A 228 -7.09 -4.10 8.72
C VAL A 228 -7.14 -3.74 7.24
N GLY A 229 -6.07 -4.07 6.52
CA GLY A 229 -5.93 -3.81 5.10
C GLY A 229 -5.63 -5.07 4.30
N THR A 230 -6.18 -5.20 3.10
CA THR A 230 -5.88 -6.33 2.21
C THR A 230 -5.57 -5.86 0.78
N GLY A 231 -4.65 -6.55 0.14
CA GLY A 231 -4.32 -6.47 -1.27
C GLY A 231 -4.53 -7.85 -1.91
N TYR A 232 -4.92 -8.02 -3.05
CA TYR A 232 -5.28 -7.16 -4.16
C TYR A 232 -6.59 -7.70 -4.78
N PRO A 233 -7.79 -7.40 -4.22
CA PRO A 233 -9.03 -7.83 -4.81
C PRO A 233 -9.19 -7.18 -6.20
N ARG A 234 -9.70 -7.97 -7.18
CA ARG A 234 -9.81 -7.53 -8.58
C ARG A 234 -11.24 -7.52 -9.08
N SER A 235 -12.12 -8.32 -8.46
CA SER A 235 -13.51 -8.49 -8.88
C SER A 235 -14.49 -7.93 -7.86
N TRP A 236 -15.73 -7.67 -8.30
CA TRP A 236 -16.83 -7.30 -7.42
C TRP A 236 -17.05 -8.32 -6.29
N PRO A 237 -17.08 -9.66 -6.52
CA PRO A 237 -17.24 -10.63 -5.44
C PRO A 237 -16.11 -10.58 -4.40
N ALA A 238 -14.85 -10.47 -4.83
CA ALA A 238 -13.71 -10.34 -3.91
C ALA A 238 -13.77 -9.05 -3.11
N PHE A 239 -14.17 -7.94 -3.74
CA PHE A 239 -14.38 -6.67 -3.08
C PHE A 239 -15.48 -6.77 -2.00
N CYS A 240 -16.65 -7.34 -2.35
CA CYS A 240 -17.74 -7.57 -1.39
C CYS A 240 -17.30 -8.47 -0.24
N ARG A 241 -16.56 -9.55 -0.51
CA ARG A 241 -16.04 -10.44 0.52
C ARG A 241 -15.18 -9.66 1.54
N GLU A 242 -14.27 -8.82 1.07
CA GLU A 242 -13.39 -8.06 1.96
C GLU A 242 -14.19 -7.08 2.82
N LEU A 243 -15.09 -6.31 2.23
CA LEU A 243 -15.92 -5.36 2.97
C LEU A 243 -16.87 -6.06 3.96
N SER A 244 -17.52 -7.17 3.55
CA SER A 244 -18.47 -7.90 4.41
C SER A 244 -17.83 -8.48 5.65
N ARG A 245 -16.53 -8.82 5.62
CA ARG A 245 -15.78 -9.28 6.79
C ARG A 245 -15.15 -8.15 7.61
N GLY A 246 -15.40 -6.87 7.23
CA GLY A 246 -15.01 -5.69 7.99
C GLY A 246 -13.68 -5.05 7.57
N VAL A 247 -13.03 -5.55 6.50
CA VAL A 247 -11.82 -4.92 5.96
C VAL A 247 -12.18 -3.55 5.39
N THR A 248 -11.46 -2.52 5.81
CA THR A 248 -11.73 -1.15 5.37
C THR A 248 -10.66 -0.58 4.44
N TYR A 249 -9.42 -1.08 4.50
CA TYR A 249 -8.30 -0.59 3.68
C TYR A 249 -8.01 -1.60 2.57
N LEU A 250 -8.18 -1.18 1.31
CA LEU A 250 -8.00 -2.04 0.15
C LEU A 250 -6.91 -1.50 -0.77
N PHE A 251 -5.86 -2.28 -0.94
CA PHE A 251 -4.76 -1.98 -1.85
C PHE A 251 -5.00 -2.66 -3.20
N SER A 252 -4.89 -1.95 -4.30
CA SER A 252 -5.19 -2.53 -5.60
C SER A 252 -4.32 -1.98 -6.72
N ASN A 253 -3.87 -2.88 -7.60
CA ASN A 253 -3.29 -2.52 -8.89
C ASN A 253 -4.35 -2.00 -9.88
N GLN A 254 -5.64 -2.21 -9.59
CA GLN A 254 -6.78 -1.77 -10.40
C GLN A 254 -7.68 -0.81 -9.61
N ALA A 255 -7.06 0.10 -8.84
CA ALA A 255 -7.76 1.00 -7.93
C ALA A 255 -8.85 1.84 -8.62
N GLN A 256 -8.64 2.23 -9.89
CA GLN A 256 -9.64 2.95 -10.67
C GLN A 256 -10.90 2.12 -10.95
N ALA A 257 -10.75 0.82 -11.21
CA ALA A 257 -11.89 -0.08 -11.41
C ALA A 257 -12.67 -0.27 -10.12
N LEU A 258 -11.97 -0.49 -8.99
CA LEU A 258 -12.61 -0.60 -7.67
C LEU A 258 -13.30 0.71 -7.25
N ALA A 259 -12.72 1.86 -7.52
CA ALA A 259 -13.32 3.17 -7.23
C ALA A 259 -14.64 3.37 -7.99
N LYS A 260 -14.72 2.93 -9.25
CA LYS A 260 -15.97 2.96 -10.02
C LYS A 260 -17.04 2.07 -9.40
N ILE A 261 -16.68 0.85 -8.98
CA ILE A 261 -17.60 -0.06 -8.27
C ILE A 261 -18.08 0.61 -6.97
N LEU A 262 -17.17 1.16 -6.17
CA LEU A 262 -17.48 1.82 -4.91
C LEU A 262 -18.49 2.96 -5.10
N ALA A 263 -18.26 3.83 -6.07
CA ALA A 263 -19.17 4.94 -6.38
C ALA A 263 -20.56 4.44 -6.82
N GLN A 264 -20.61 3.40 -7.65
CA GLN A 264 -21.86 2.81 -8.12
C GLN A 264 -22.68 2.18 -6.98
N GLU A 265 -22.04 1.41 -6.10
CA GLU A 265 -22.72 0.74 -4.99
C GLU A 265 -23.20 1.73 -3.93
N ARG A 266 -22.40 2.75 -3.60
CA ARG A 266 -22.83 3.85 -2.72
C ARG A 266 -24.06 4.56 -3.27
N LEU A 267 -24.08 4.87 -4.56
CA LEU A 267 -25.24 5.51 -5.22
C LEU A 267 -26.46 4.58 -5.20
N ARG A 268 -26.31 3.32 -5.59
CA ARG A 268 -27.38 2.33 -5.62
C ARG A 268 -28.05 2.21 -4.24
N LEU A 269 -27.27 1.98 -3.18
CA LEU A 269 -27.78 1.81 -1.82
C LEU A 269 -28.30 3.10 -1.17
N SER A 270 -27.89 4.28 -1.66
CA SER A 270 -28.44 5.55 -1.20
C SER A 270 -29.84 5.83 -1.77
N ILE A 271 -30.18 5.25 -2.94
CA ILE A 271 -31.47 5.41 -3.59
C ILE A 271 -32.45 4.31 -3.15
N ASP A 272 -31.97 3.08 -2.99
CA ASP A 272 -32.76 1.91 -2.60
C ASP A 272 -32.04 1.17 -1.46
N PRO A 273 -32.31 1.54 -0.22
CA PRO A 273 -31.62 1.00 0.96
C PRO A 273 -32.08 -0.41 1.40
N HIS A 274 -32.86 -1.15 0.57
CA HIS A 274 -33.42 -2.47 0.90
C HIS A 274 -32.72 -3.62 0.20
#